data_81e305eed39addac3b6b26f01f4e72ac
#
_entry.id   81e305eed39addac3b6b26f01f4e72ac
#
_cell.length_a   1.000
_cell.length_b   1.000
_cell.length_c   1.000
_cell.angle_alpha   90.00
_cell.angle_beta   90.00
_cell.angle_gamma   90.00
#
_symmetry.space_group_name_H-M   'P 1'
#
loop_
_entity.id
_entity.type
_entity.pdbx_description
1 polymer ?
#
loop_
_entity_poly.entity_id
_entity_poly.type
_entity_poly.pdbx_seq_one_letter_code
_entity_poly.pdbx_strand_id
1 'polypeptide(L)'
;MSFTTLAPLESLLDGEAQQVHLDGRVLAVIRLGNEVYVLNDRCSHEDFSLALGEVEPDALTIECARHGALFSLETGDPVTFPATQPVAAYQTRVVDGLVEVELP
;
A
#
# COMPACT_ATOMS: atom_id res chain seq x y z
N MET A 1 6.55 12.76 13.44
CA MET A 1 5.98 11.54 12.86
C MET A 1 5.46 10.66 13.97
N SER A 2 4.27 10.13 13.80
CA SER A 2 3.64 9.31 14.82
C SER A 2 2.83 8.20 14.17
N PHE A 3 2.67 7.11 14.93
CA PHE A 3 1.83 6.01 14.48
C PHE A 3 0.36 6.32 14.77
N THR A 4 -0.47 6.05 13.78
CA THR A 4 -1.92 6.24 13.87
C THR A 4 -2.57 4.88 13.64
N THR A 5 -3.58 4.55 14.43
CA THR A 5 -4.33 3.30 14.23
C THR A 5 -5.07 3.34 12.90
N LEU A 6 -4.83 2.32 12.08
CA LEU A 6 -5.44 2.20 10.76
C LEU A 6 -6.68 1.31 10.81
N ALA A 7 -6.53 0.07 11.29
CA ALA A 7 -7.59 -0.92 11.31
C ALA A 7 -7.14 -2.15 12.08
N PRO A 8 -8.08 -2.99 12.56
CA PRO A 8 -7.71 -4.31 13.05
C PRO A 8 -7.13 -5.16 11.91
N LEU A 9 -6.09 -5.91 12.20
CA LEU A 9 -5.46 -6.77 11.19
C LEU A 9 -6.46 -7.73 10.57
N GLU A 10 -7.32 -8.32 11.39
CA GLU A 10 -8.32 -9.30 10.93
C GLU A 10 -9.39 -8.71 10.03
N SER A 11 -9.53 -7.37 9.99
CA SER A 11 -10.49 -6.70 9.11
C SER A 11 -9.94 -6.57 7.68
N LEU A 12 -8.64 -6.81 7.49
CA LEU A 12 -8.00 -6.71 6.18
C LEU A 12 -8.01 -8.07 5.50
N LEU A 13 -8.27 -8.07 4.19
CA LEU A 13 -8.28 -9.29 3.40
C LEU A 13 -6.85 -9.70 3.05
N ASP A 14 -6.49 -10.93 3.41
CA ASP A 14 -5.15 -11.46 3.16
C ASP A 14 -4.92 -11.59 1.64
N GLY A 15 -3.78 -11.06 1.17
CA GLY A 15 -3.40 -11.15 -0.22
C GLY A 15 -4.02 -10.09 -1.12
N GLU A 16 -4.74 -9.12 -0.56
CA GLU A 16 -5.44 -8.10 -1.34
C GLU A 16 -5.11 -6.71 -0.88
N ALA A 17 -5.26 -5.76 -1.81
CA ALA A 17 -5.12 -4.34 -1.52
C ALA A 17 -6.49 -3.73 -1.26
N GLN A 18 -6.55 -2.81 -0.31
CA GLN A 18 -7.78 -2.09 0.03
C GLN A 18 -7.48 -0.59 0.10
N GLN A 19 -8.41 0.21 -0.38
CA GLN A 19 -8.31 1.66 -0.28
C GLN A 19 -8.83 2.09 1.09
N VAL A 20 -8.03 2.86 1.82
CA VAL A 20 -8.40 3.36 3.14
C VAL A 20 -8.16 4.86 3.19
N HIS A 21 -9.15 5.59 3.70
CA HIS A 21 -9.03 7.03 3.93
C HIS A 21 -8.67 7.27 5.39
N LEU A 22 -7.57 7.97 5.61
CA LEU A 22 -7.07 8.23 6.97
C LEU A 22 -6.40 9.61 7.02
N ASP A 23 -6.87 10.46 7.92
CA ASP A 23 -6.30 11.79 8.14
C ASP A 23 -6.12 12.62 6.86
N GLY A 24 -7.15 12.58 6.00
CA GLY A 24 -7.14 13.32 4.74
C GLY A 24 -6.29 12.70 3.65
N ARG A 25 -5.72 11.51 3.90
CA ARG A 25 -4.91 10.77 2.94
C ARG A 25 -5.68 9.58 2.40
N VAL A 26 -5.40 9.21 1.17
CA VAL A 26 -5.95 8.00 0.56
C VAL A 26 -4.81 7.01 0.44
N LEU A 27 -4.95 5.87 1.10
CA LEU A 27 -3.89 4.87 1.24
C LEU A 27 -4.29 3.56 0.58
N ALA A 28 -3.31 2.89 -0.02
CA ALA A 28 -3.44 1.51 -0.46
C ALA A 28 -2.85 0.63 0.64
N VAL A 29 -3.67 -0.21 1.24
CA VAL A 29 -3.29 -1.06 2.36
C VAL A 29 -3.31 -2.50 1.90
N ILE A 30 -2.17 -3.18 2.02
CA ILE A 30 -1.99 -4.55 1.53
C ILE A 30 -1.60 -5.45 2.70
N ARG A 31 -2.39 -6.48 2.94
CA ARG A 31 -2.08 -7.48 3.96
C ARG A 31 -1.51 -8.74 3.31
N LEU A 32 -0.36 -9.20 3.80
CA LEU A 32 0.22 -10.50 3.42
C LEU A 32 0.53 -11.26 4.70
N GLY A 33 -0.40 -12.12 5.12
CA GLY A 33 -0.28 -12.83 6.39
C GLY A 33 -0.34 -11.86 7.57
N ASN A 34 0.74 -11.78 8.34
CA ASN A 34 0.86 -10.87 9.46
C ASN A 34 1.61 -9.58 9.11
N GLU A 35 2.02 -9.44 7.85
CA GLU A 35 2.70 -8.25 7.37
C GLU A 35 1.70 -7.33 6.67
N VAL A 36 1.84 -6.04 6.89
CA VAL A 36 0.98 -5.04 6.26
C VAL A 36 1.86 -3.98 5.62
N TYR A 37 1.54 -3.64 4.38
CA TYR A 37 2.23 -2.61 3.61
C TYR A 37 1.26 -1.49 3.30
N VAL A 38 1.71 -0.25 3.43
CA VAL A 38 0.89 0.92 3.16
C VAL A 38 1.62 1.83 2.21
N LEU A 39 0.97 2.10 1.08
CA LEU A 39 1.48 3.03 0.07
C LEU A 39 0.45 4.13 -0.13
N ASN A 40 0.91 5.26 -0.64
CA ASN A 40 -0.01 6.27 -1.14
C ASN A 40 -0.82 5.63 -2.27
N ASP A 41 -2.14 5.77 -2.25
CA ASP A 41 -3.01 5.05 -3.17
C ASP A 41 -2.92 5.53 -4.62
N ARG A 42 -2.38 6.71 -4.84
CA ARG A 42 -2.29 7.28 -6.18
C ARG A 42 -1.06 6.78 -6.90
N CYS A 43 -1.25 6.19 -8.07
CA CYS A 43 -0.15 5.81 -8.93
C CYS A 43 0.62 7.06 -9.36
N SER A 44 1.96 7.04 -9.25
CA SER A 44 2.78 8.19 -9.60
C SER A 44 2.75 8.53 -11.09
N HIS A 45 2.44 7.55 -11.93
CA HIS A 45 2.34 7.72 -13.37
C HIS A 45 0.98 8.28 -13.81
N GLU A 46 -0.07 7.86 -13.14
CA GLU A 46 -1.45 8.21 -13.49
C GLU A 46 -2.25 8.52 -12.24
N ASP A 47 -3.28 9.33 -12.38
CA ASP A 47 -4.23 9.59 -11.30
C ASP A 47 -5.19 8.42 -11.17
N PHE A 48 -4.70 7.31 -10.67
CA PHE A 48 -5.42 6.05 -10.60
C PHE A 48 -5.11 5.34 -9.28
N SER A 49 -6.11 4.69 -8.69
CA SER A 49 -5.97 4.02 -7.39
C SER A 49 -5.12 2.76 -7.52
N LEU A 50 -4.02 2.69 -6.74
CA LEU A 50 -3.21 1.48 -6.67
C LEU A 50 -3.96 0.32 -6.02
N ALA A 51 -4.92 0.61 -5.14
CA ALA A 51 -5.68 -0.43 -4.47
C ALA A 51 -6.55 -1.24 -5.42
N LEU A 52 -6.79 -0.75 -6.63
CA LEU A 52 -7.50 -1.48 -7.68
C LEU A 52 -6.59 -2.45 -8.42
N GLY A 53 -5.29 -2.39 -8.17
CA GLY A 53 -4.31 -3.22 -8.86
C GLY A 53 -4.15 -4.59 -8.25
N GLU A 54 -3.35 -5.41 -8.92
CA GLU A 54 -3.09 -6.78 -8.50
C GLU A 54 -1.82 -6.86 -7.66
N VAL A 55 -1.90 -7.58 -6.55
CA VAL A 55 -0.78 -7.80 -5.64
C VAL A 55 -0.07 -9.09 -6.01
N GLU A 56 1.26 -9.04 -6.15
CA GLU A 56 2.10 -10.21 -6.33
C GLU A 56 2.85 -10.49 -5.03
N PRO A 57 2.37 -11.46 -4.22
CA PRO A 57 2.98 -11.70 -2.89
C PRO A 57 4.44 -12.14 -2.95
N ASP A 58 4.80 -12.95 -3.92
CA ASP A 58 6.15 -13.49 -4.02
C ASP A 58 7.17 -12.41 -4.39
N ALA A 59 6.77 -11.49 -5.25
CA ALA A 59 7.64 -10.40 -5.68
C ALA A 59 7.53 -9.16 -4.80
N LEU A 60 6.54 -9.11 -3.90
CA LEU A 60 6.23 -7.96 -3.06
C LEU A 60 6.01 -6.70 -3.90
N THR A 61 5.14 -6.83 -4.90
CA THR A 61 4.78 -5.72 -5.79
C THR A 61 3.28 -5.57 -5.92
N ILE A 62 2.86 -4.37 -6.33
CA ILE A 62 1.48 -4.09 -6.71
C ILE A 62 1.48 -3.46 -8.10
N GLU A 63 0.57 -3.91 -8.97
CA GLU A 63 0.45 -3.43 -10.34
C GLU A 63 -0.59 -2.32 -10.42
N CYS A 64 -0.23 -1.21 -11.05
CA CYS A 64 -1.22 -0.20 -11.40
C CYS A 64 -2.12 -0.76 -12.50
N ALA A 65 -3.42 -0.91 -12.23
CA ALA A 65 -4.34 -1.57 -13.13
C ALA A 65 -4.49 -0.88 -14.48
N ARG A 66 -4.15 0.41 -14.53
CA ARG A 66 -4.34 1.18 -15.76
C ARG A 66 -3.28 0.89 -16.81
N HIS A 67 -2.01 0.79 -16.42
CA HIS A 67 -0.91 0.65 -17.39
C HIS A 67 0.05 -0.49 -17.08
N GLY A 68 -0.21 -1.28 -16.05
CA GLY A 68 0.63 -2.40 -15.72
C GLY A 68 1.95 -2.05 -15.05
N ALA A 69 2.13 -0.80 -14.61
CA ALA A 69 3.33 -0.42 -13.87
C ALA A 69 3.36 -1.11 -12.52
N LEU A 70 4.53 -1.64 -12.15
CA LEU A 70 4.71 -2.33 -10.87
C LEU A 70 5.47 -1.44 -9.88
N PHE A 71 5.00 -1.47 -8.63
CA PHE A 71 5.64 -0.75 -7.52
C PHE A 71 5.99 -1.72 -6.40
N SER A 72 7.14 -1.48 -5.75
CA SER A 72 7.52 -2.26 -4.58
C SER A 72 6.60 -1.96 -3.40
N LEU A 73 6.10 -3.01 -2.74
CA LEU A 73 5.30 -2.84 -1.53
C LEU A 73 6.14 -2.30 -0.37
N GLU A 74 7.42 -2.59 -0.35
CA GLU A 74 8.30 -2.21 0.75
C GLU A 74 8.76 -0.76 0.67
N THR A 75 9.05 -0.28 -0.54
CA THR A 75 9.68 1.02 -0.72
C THR A 75 8.83 2.01 -1.52
N GLY A 76 7.86 1.52 -2.29
CA GLY A 76 7.08 2.36 -3.20
C GLY A 76 7.83 2.68 -4.49
N ASP A 77 9.03 2.15 -4.68
CA ASP A 77 9.81 2.40 -5.89
C ASP A 77 9.18 1.74 -7.11
N PRO A 78 9.24 2.40 -8.28
CA PRO A 78 8.78 1.77 -9.51
C PRO A 78 9.72 0.64 -9.92
N VAL A 79 9.13 -0.49 -10.29
CA VAL A 79 9.87 -1.69 -10.69
C VAL A 79 9.90 -1.81 -12.21
N THR A 80 8.83 -1.38 -12.88
CA THR A 80 8.72 -1.45 -14.34
C THR A 80 8.14 -0.18 -14.92
N PHE A 81 8.45 0.08 -16.19
CA PHE A 81 7.79 1.13 -16.94
C PHE A 81 6.28 0.86 -17.05
N PRO A 82 5.44 1.88 -17.22
CA PRO A 82 5.82 3.28 -17.51
C PRO A 82 6.06 4.14 -16.28
N ALA A 83 5.94 3.62 -15.06
CA ALA A 83 6.19 4.42 -13.87
C ALA A 83 7.69 4.68 -13.70
N THR A 84 8.05 5.94 -13.48
CA THR A 84 9.44 6.34 -13.26
C THR A 84 9.65 7.07 -11.94
N GLN A 85 8.55 7.35 -11.21
CA GLN A 85 8.58 8.03 -9.93
C GLN A 85 8.04 7.11 -8.85
N PRO A 86 8.64 7.12 -7.65
CA PRO A 86 8.10 6.31 -6.56
C PRO A 86 6.79 6.88 -6.02
N VAL A 87 5.99 6.01 -5.40
CA VAL A 87 4.89 6.44 -4.56
C VAL A 87 5.37 6.41 -3.10
N ALA A 88 4.77 7.22 -2.24
CA ALA A 88 5.15 7.23 -0.83
C ALA A 88 4.80 5.88 -0.19
N ALA A 89 5.74 5.33 0.57
CA ALA A 89 5.53 4.14 1.37
C ALA A 89 5.65 4.53 2.85
N TYR A 90 4.76 4.00 3.68
CA TYR A 90 4.68 4.33 5.09
C TYR A 90 5.01 3.11 5.93
N GLN A 91 5.72 3.30 7.03
CA GLN A 91 6.03 2.21 7.93
C GLN A 91 4.79 1.81 8.72
N THR A 92 4.69 0.53 9.00
CA THR A 92 3.58 -0.05 9.76
C THR A 92 4.10 -0.89 10.90
N ARG A 93 3.21 -1.12 11.87
CA ARG A 93 3.43 -2.11 12.92
C ARG A 93 2.08 -2.67 13.34
N VAL A 94 2.10 -3.86 13.94
CA VAL A 94 0.89 -4.48 14.47
C VAL A 94 1.08 -4.61 15.97
N VAL A 95 0.17 -3.97 16.73
CA VAL A 95 0.21 -3.98 18.18
C VAL A 95 -1.16 -4.44 18.70
N ASP A 96 -1.17 -5.55 19.44
CA ASP A 96 -2.41 -6.12 19.99
C ASP A 96 -3.49 -6.32 18.90
N GLY A 97 -3.08 -6.80 17.75
CA GLY A 97 -3.99 -7.08 16.65
C GLY A 97 -4.44 -5.83 15.87
N LEU A 98 -3.92 -4.65 16.21
CA LEU A 98 -4.25 -3.41 15.51
C LEU A 98 -3.09 -2.97 14.63
N VAL A 99 -3.39 -2.68 13.38
CA VAL A 99 -2.41 -2.14 12.44
C VAL A 99 -2.27 -0.65 12.68
N GLU A 100 -1.04 -0.21 12.84
CA GLU A 100 -0.71 1.20 12.98
C GLU A 100 0.20 1.61 11.84
N VAL A 101 0.02 2.81 11.35
CA VAL A 101 0.81 3.37 10.25
C VAL A 101 1.47 4.67 10.71
N GLU A 102 2.74 4.85 10.33
CA GLU A 102 3.46 6.08 10.64
C GLU A 102 3.22 7.11 9.54
N LEU A 103 2.54 8.19 9.90
CA LEU A 103 2.26 9.30 8.99
C LEU A 103 3.09 10.52 9.39
N PRO A 104 3.53 11.31 8.40
CA PRO A 104 4.25 12.55 8.67
C PRO A 104 3.43 13.60 9.38
#